data_9aec469ba01a6aa70b270627b2081d0d
#
_entry.id   9aec469ba01a6aa70b270627b2081d0d
#
_cell.length_a   1.000
_cell.length_b   1.000
_cell.length_c   1.000
_cell.angle_alpha   90.00
_cell.angle_beta   90.00
_cell.angle_gamma   90.00
#
_symmetry.space_group_name_H-M   'P 1'
#
loop_
_entity.id
_entity.type
_entity.pdbx_description
1 polymer ?
#
loop_
_entity_poly.entity_id
_entity_poly.type
_entity_poly.pdbx_seq_one_letter_code
_entity_poly.pdbx_strand_id
1 'polypeptide(L)'
;MTESTRKALAVLPVCLLAFPAGASAVPTQVKLRVEGATQTIFEGDVTTDGHDVTTPSSGTHKCDGTNGGANPSPGPTPTTALDDGARLGSYTWDGTWFDSFEDFLVDRVGPDSATQSQFWGQFVNSKPSQVGGCQEIVGAGDEVLWAFDAFSKQHVLRLSGPTSATTGQVVDVTVVDGQDGSPVAAAEVRGELTGTDGHAQFAIGEPGVYSIKATRADSVRSNAISLCVDPPAAEPCTSSDRTAPTVTIDAPALASDSGSERFPVSWQASDGPDGSGVTTYDVEVRRLDVPDAPWKPLVGGTREVSWRFGGIPGAAYEFRVQARDRAANLSGPASAGTVVPFDDLDPALRLDRGWRLLRRPAAHEGSVTRARRRGSRARLSFSGTRLALIGRRLRRGGRLLVRVDGTTSRIRLRGKPRHREVLYELDGLGDGTHRLTLIALGGGPVELDAVAALP
;
A
#
# COMPACT_ATOMS: atom_id res chain seq x y z
N MET A 1 63.07 -52.74 -13.68
CA MET A 1 63.45 -51.59 -12.85
C MET A 1 62.92 -50.35 -13.58
N THR A 2 61.72 -49.91 -13.22
CA THR A 2 61.19 -48.61 -13.69
C THR A 2 60.30 -48.07 -12.54
N GLU A 3 60.81 -47.07 -11.85
CA GLU A 3 60.13 -46.36 -10.79
C GLU A 3 59.02 -45.47 -11.38
N SER A 4 57.81 -45.63 -10.84
CA SER A 4 56.64 -44.79 -11.18
C SER A 4 56.48 -43.76 -10.08
N THR A 5 56.81 -42.53 -10.41
CA THR A 5 56.66 -41.34 -9.55
C THR A 5 55.18 -40.90 -9.50
N ARG A 6 54.49 -41.12 -8.37
CA ARG A 6 53.16 -40.61 -8.10
C ARG A 6 53.27 -39.13 -7.65
N LYS A 7 52.74 -38.22 -8.48
CA LYS A 7 52.53 -36.83 -8.04
C LYS A 7 51.27 -36.73 -7.16
N ALA A 8 51.46 -36.34 -5.91
CA ALA A 8 50.37 -36.03 -4.98
C ALA A 8 49.81 -34.65 -5.34
N LEU A 9 48.53 -34.60 -5.63
CA LEU A 9 47.78 -33.34 -5.81
C LEU A 9 47.33 -32.86 -4.43
N ALA A 10 47.86 -31.73 -3.97
CA ALA A 10 47.45 -31.08 -2.73
C ALA A 10 46.13 -30.34 -2.99
N VAL A 11 45.06 -30.80 -2.36
CA VAL A 11 43.75 -30.10 -2.32
C VAL A 11 43.81 -29.11 -1.17
N LEU A 12 43.85 -27.81 -1.49
CA LEU A 12 43.66 -26.75 -0.52
C LEU A 12 42.18 -26.66 -0.14
N PRO A 13 41.84 -26.64 1.18
CA PRO A 13 40.46 -26.40 1.59
C PRO A 13 40.12 -24.92 1.33
N VAL A 14 39.12 -24.67 0.49
CA VAL A 14 38.48 -23.37 0.37
C VAL A 14 37.64 -23.17 1.63
N CYS A 15 38.10 -22.30 2.54
CA CYS A 15 37.32 -21.80 3.65
C CYS A 15 36.21 -20.90 3.06
N LEU A 16 34.99 -21.40 2.93
CA LEU A 16 33.82 -20.54 2.74
C LEU A 16 33.65 -19.73 4.02
N LEU A 17 33.98 -18.44 3.94
CA LEU A 17 33.54 -17.45 4.91
C LEU A 17 32.02 -17.30 4.72
N ALA A 18 31.23 -17.96 5.54
CA ALA A 18 29.83 -17.66 5.70
C ALA A 18 29.72 -16.27 6.34
N PHE A 19 29.38 -15.27 5.54
CA PHE A 19 28.91 -13.99 6.09
C PHE A 19 27.61 -14.30 6.83
N PRO A 20 27.44 -13.85 8.08
CA PRO A 20 26.14 -13.93 8.74
C PRO A 20 25.17 -13.11 7.89
N ALA A 21 24.12 -13.75 7.37
CA ALA A 21 22.96 -13.04 6.83
C ALA A 21 22.48 -12.11 7.95
N GLY A 22 22.48 -10.80 7.72
CA GLY A 22 21.92 -9.85 8.65
C GLY A 22 20.51 -10.30 9.01
N ALA A 23 20.20 -10.40 10.31
CA ALA A 23 18.87 -10.72 10.75
C ALA A 23 17.94 -9.59 10.25
N SER A 24 17.07 -9.90 9.32
CA SER A 24 16.01 -8.97 8.91
C SER A 24 14.98 -8.91 10.04
N ALA A 25 14.51 -7.70 10.35
CA ALA A 25 13.41 -7.53 11.28
C ALA A 25 12.17 -8.31 10.79
N VAL A 26 11.47 -8.96 11.71
CA VAL A 26 10.26 -9.72 11.39
C VAL A 26 9.07 -8.78 11.50
N PRO A 27 8.27 -8.61 10.44
CA PRO A 27 7.07 -7.79 10.50
C PRO A 27 6.15 -8.25 11.63
N THR A 28 5.71 -7.31 12.44
CA THR A 28 4.94 -7.56 13.66
C THR A 28 3.68 -6.68 13.66
N GLN A 29 2.55 -7.23 14.03
CA GLN A 29 1.31 -6.47 14.15
C GLN A 29 1.22 -5.84 15.54
N VAL A 30 1.08 -4.52 15.58
CA VAL A 30 0.87 -3.72 16.79
C VAL A 30 -0.42 -2.92 16.67
N LYS A 31 -0.96 -2.44 17.80
CA LYS A 31 -2.07 -1.49 17.81
C LYS A 31 -1.48 -0.08 17.91
N LEU A 32 -1.62 0.71 16.85
CA LEU A 32 -1.18 2.09 16.87
C LEU A 32 -2.35 3.02 17.18
N ARG A 33 -2.12 3.96 18.10
CA ARG A 33 -3.03 5.05 18.40
C ARG A 33 -2.27 6.38 18.38
N VAL A 34 -2.79 7.32 17.61
CA VAL A 34 -2.20 8.68 17.48
C VAL A 34 -3.25 9.69 17.90
N GLU A 35 -3.02 10.33 19.05
CA GLU A 35 -3.94 11.28 19.67
C GLU A 35 -3.41 12.70 19.52
N GLY A 36 -4.03 13.49 18.64
CA GLY A 36 -3.74 14.91 18.47
C GLY A 36 -4.35 15.78 19.58
N ALA A 37 -4.16 17.08 19.49
CA ALA A 37 -4.67 18.04 20.49
C ALA A 37 -6.19 17.94 20.67
N THR A 38 -6.93 17.84 19.57
CA THR A 38 -8.41 17.89 19.59
C THR A 38 -9.10 16.64 19.09
N GLN A 39 -8.38 15.75 18.38
CA GLN A 39 -8.97 14.57 17.74
C GLN A 39 -8.00 13.39 17.70
N THR A 40 -8.52 12.20 17.55
CA THR A 40 -7.74 11.03 17.18
C THR A 40 -7.34 11.17 15.71
N ILE A 41 -6.04 11.13 15.43
CA ILE A 41 -5.50 11.21 14.08
C ILE A 41 -5.55 9.83 13.42
N PHE A 42 -5.19 8.79 14.20
CA PHE A 42 -5.23 7.41 13.75
C PHE A 42 -5.46 6.46 14.93
N GLU A 43 -6.18 5.39 14.71
CA GLU A 43 -6.25 4.26 15.61
C GLU A 43 -6.57 2.98 14.82
N GLY A 44 -5.68 2.00 14.91
CA GLY A 44 -5.85 0.72 14.20
C GLY A 44 -4.65 -0.20 14.34
N ASP A 45 -4.79 -1.40 13.77
CA ASP A 45 -3.71 -2.37 13.69
C ASP A 45 -2.74 -1.97 12.58
N VAL A 46 -1.45 -1.98 12.88
CA VAL A 46 -0.35 -1.67 11.95
C VAL A 46 0.62 -2.84 11.93
N THR A 47 0.97 -3.31 10.74
CA THR A 47 2.10 -4.24 10.58
C THR A 47 3.35 -3.41 10.33
N THR A 48 4.34 -3.56 11.19
CA THR A 48 5.59 -2.79 11.16
C THR A 48 6.78 -3.70 11.39
N ASP A 49 7.95 -3.28 10.92
CA ASP A 49 9.24 -3.90 11.20
C ASP A 49 10.30 -2.82 11.49
N GLY A 50 11.50 -3.23 11.80
CA GLY A 50 12.63 -2.29 11.90
C GLY A 50 13.13 -1.91 10.51
N HIS A 51 13.01 -0.63 10.16
CA HIS A 51 13.39 -0.13 8.84
C HIS A 51 13.92 1.32 8.88
N ASP A 52 14.45 1.77 7.74
CA ASP A 52 14.85 3.16 7.58
C ASP A 52 13.62 4.05 7.46
N VAL A 53 13.59 5.10 8.27
CA VAL A 53 12.52 6.10 8.30
C VAL A 53 12.99 7.39 7.64
N THR A 54 12.12 7.99 6.82
CA THR A 54 12.42 9.24 6.10
C THR A 54 11.46 10.34 6.52
N THR A 55 12.01 11.44 7.05
CA THR A 55 11.23 12.64 7.37
C THR A 55 11.60 13.81 6.45
N PRO A 56 10.66 14.75 6.19
CA PRO A 56 10.94 15.95 5.41
C PRO A 56 12.08 16.80 5.97
N SER A 57 12.18 16.92 7.29
CA SER A 57 13.14 17.79 7.96
C SER A 57 14.52 17.17 8.12
N SER A 58 14.65 15.87 8.20
CA SER A 58 15.91 15.20 8.57
C SER A 58 16.40 14.14 7.57
N GLY A 59 15.62 13.83 6.53
CA GLY A 59 15.99 12.79 5.58
C GLY A 59 15.82 11.38 6.13
N THR A 60 16.64 10.44 5.64
CA THR A 60 16.51 9.00 5.93
C THR A 60 17.50 8.58 7.00
N HIS A 61 16.98 7.93 8.04
CA HIS A 61 17.78 7.38 9.13
C HIS A 61 17.28 6.00 9.54
N LYS A 62 18.20 5.16 9.99
CA LYS A 62 17.91 3.83 10.49
C LYS A 62 17.05 3.92 11.78
N CYS A 63 16.00 3.11 11.86
CA CYS A 63 15.11 3.03 13.01
C CYS A 63 14.64 1.58 13.19
N ASP A 64 15.47 0.73 13.81
CA ASP A 64 15.28 -0.71 13.86
C ASP A 64 15.45 -1.33 15.26
N GLY A 65 15.40 -0.51 16.31
CA GLY A 65 15.58 -0.98 17.67
C GLY A 65 17.06 -1.15 18.09
N THR A 66 18.01 -1.23 17.14
CA THR A 66 19.45 -1.31 17.46
C THR A 66 20.09 0.06 17.64
N ASN A 67 19.33 1.13 17.46
CA ASN A 67 19.78 2.50 17.61
C ASN A 67 20.34 2.75 19.01
N GLY A 68 21.45 3.48 19.08
CA GLY A 68 22.17 3.72 20.33
C GLY A 68 22.70 2.45 21.03
N GLY A 69 22.71 1.31 20.33
CA GLY A 69 23.09 0.02 20.92
C GLY A 69 22.05 -0.54 21.91
N ALA A 70 20.80 -0.06 21.84
CA ALA A 70 19.76 -0.43 22.80
C ALA A 70 19.41 -1.93 22.76
N ASN A 71 19.38 -2.52 21.56
CA ASN A 71 19.09 -3.94 21.38
C ASN A 71 20.11 -4.61 20.47
N PRO A 72 20.37 -5.93 20.66
CA PRO A 72 21.38 -6.66 19.89
C PRO A 72 20.89 -7.06 18.49
N SER A 73 19.59 -7.01 18.22
CA SER A 73 18.98 -7.43 16.96
C SER A 73 17.92 -6.44 16.53
N PRO A 74 17.73 -6.24 15.20
CA PRO A 74 16.70 -5.37 14.69
C PRO A 74 15.28 -5.91 14.99
N GLY A 75 14.34 -5.00 15.21
CA GLY A 75 12.93 -5.28 15.44
C GLY A 75 12.07 -4.05 15.21
N PRO A 76 10.74 -4.20 15.20
CA PRO A 76 9.81 -3.10 15.04
C PRO A 76 9.87 -2.14 16.22
N THR A 77 9.66 -0.86 15.95
CA THR A 77 9.78 0.23 16.93
C THR A 77 8.54 1.11 16.95
N PRO A 78 8.30 1.89 18.00
CA PRO A 78 7.21 2.88 18.02
C PRO A 78 7.29 3.91 16.89
N THR A 79 8.49 4.32 16.48
CA THR A 79 8.65 5.27 15.38
C THR A 79 8.37 4.62 14.02
N THR A 80 8.79 3.35 13.79
CA THR A 80 8.41 2.64 12.56
C THR A 80 6.91 2.35 12.52
N ALA A 81 6.27 2.06 13.67
CA ALA A 81 4.83 1.93 13.75
C ALA A 81 4.10 3.25 13.39
N LEU A 82 4.62 4.41 13.83
CA LEU A 82 4.09 5.73 13.45
C LEU A 82 4.23 5.97 11.95
N ASP A 83 5.38 5.63 11.36
CA ASP A 83 5.67 5.82 9.94
C ASP A 83 4.78 4.92 9.06
N ASP A 84 4.64 3.64 9.41
CA ASP A 84 3.74 2.71 8.71
C ASP A 84 2.28 3.08 8.90
N GLY A 85 1.89 3.53 10.11
CA GLY A 85 0.56 4.04 10.41
C GLY A 85 0.22 5.29 9.62
N ALA A 86 1.19 6.17 9.37
CA ALA A 86 1.01 7.36 8.55
C ALA A 86 0.66 7.01 7.11
N ARG A 87 1.27 5.95 6.58
CA ARG A 87 0.96 5.44 5.24
C ARG A 87 -0.45 4.84 5.18
N LEU A 88 -0.88 4.12 6.23
CA LEU A 88 -2.22 3.52 6.30
C LEU A 88 -3.31 4.58 6.52
N GLY A 89 -3.10 5.51 7.45
CA GLY A 89 -4.08 6.50 7.87
C GLY A 89 -4.11 7.76 7.01
N SER A 90 -3.27 7.84 5.96
CA SER A 90 -3.17 9.00 5.06
C SER A 90 -2.91 10.32 5.80
N TYR A 91 -2.18 10.28 6.92
CA TYR A 91 -1.67 11.47 7.59
C TYR A 91 -0.17 11.61 7.35
N THR A 92 0.38 12.79 7.62
CA THR A 92 1.82 13.05 7.51
C THR A 92 2.40 13.31 8.88
N TRP A 93 3.67 12.95 9.04
CA TRP A 93 4.42 13.31 10.23
C TRP A 93 5.81 13.85 9.85
N ASP A 94 6.46 14.50 10.78
CA ASP A 94 7.81 15.04 10.63
C ASP A 94 8.54 14.98 11.97
N GLY A 95 9.86 14.88 11.92
CA GLY A 95 10.70 14.80 13.10
C GLY A 95 12.13 15.22 12.83
N THR A 96 12.75 15.82 13.83
CA THR A 96 14.15 16.21 13.81
C THR A 96 15.02 15.06 14.32
N TRP A 97 15.99 14.65 13.52
CA TRP A 97 16.96 13.63 13.89
C TRP A 97 18.06 14.19 14.79
N PHE A 98 18.42 13.46 15.81
CA PHE A 98 19.53 13.78 16.71
C PHE A 98 20.57 12.64 16.70
N ASP A 99 21.70 12.88 16.06
CA ASP A 99 22.81 11.89 15.94
C ASP A 99 23.31 11.40 17.31
N SER A 100 23.30 12.25 18.34
CA SER A 100 23.75 11.89 19.68
C SER A 100 22.86 10.86 20.40
N PHE A 101 21.61 10.77 19.96
CA PHE A 101 20.63 9.81 20.49
C PHE A 101 20.29 8.71 19.49
N GLU A 102 20.71 8.86 18.24
CA GLU A 102 20.29 8.05 17.10
C GLU A 102 18.76 7.88 17.05
N ASP A 103 18.04 9.00 17.19
CA ASP A 103 16.58 8.99 17.29
C ASP A 103 15.93 10.27 16.74
N PHE A 104 14.63 10.17 16.43
CA PHE A 104 13.82 11.31 16.03
C PHE A 104 13.10 11.93 17.24
N LEU A 105 13.20 13.25 17.37
CA LEU A 105 12.20 14.03 18.09
C LEU A 105 11.03 14.26 17.15
N VAL A 106 9.85 13.73 17.46
CA VAL A 106 8.66 13.95 16.64
C VAL A 106 8.17 15.38 16.81
N ASP A 107 8.24 16.15 15.73
CA ASP A 107 7.91 17.57 15.71
C ASP A 107 6.44 17.81 15.33
N ARG A 108 5.89 16.99 14.43
CA ARG A 108 4.54 17.18 13.92
C ARG A 108 3.92 15.83 13.53
N VAL A 109 2.64 15.63 13.89
CA VAL A 109 1.83 14.55 13.34
C VAL A 109 0.46 15.13 12.94
N GLY A 110 0.08 14.93 11.69
CA GLY A 110 -1.12 15.53 11.13
C GLY A 110 -1.15 17.06 11.29
N PRO A 111 -2.20 17.64 11.90
CA PRO A 111 -2.32 19.09 12.08
C PRO A 111 -1.52 19.64 13.26
N ASP A 112 -1.07 18.80 14.21
CA ASP A 112 -0.54 19.24 15.48
C ASP A 112 1.00 19.24 15.47
N SER A 113 1.59 20.39 15.76
CA SER A 113 3.04 20.60 15.83
C SER A 113 3.50 20.89 17.25
N ALA A 114 4.64 20.32 17.62
CA ALA A 114 5.32 20.62 18.87
C ALA A 114 5.57 22.14 19.02
N THR A 115 5.56 22.60 20.23
CA THR A 115 5.84 24.00 20.60
C THR A 115 6.99 24.03 21.60
N GLN A 116 7.27 25.21 22.19
CA GLN A 116 8.28 25.32 23.24
C GLN A 116 7.90 24.61 24.56
N SER A 117 6.63 24.26 24.74
CA SER A 117 6.11 23.64 25.97
C SER A 117 5.24 22.41 25.75
N GLN A 118 4.90 22.06 24.51
CA GLN A 118 4.03 20.95 24.18
C GLN A 118 4.74 20.05 23.19
N PHE A 119 4.82 18.78 23.48
CA PHE A 119 5.58 17.79 22.71
C PHE A 119 4.74 16.53 22.44
N TRP A 120 5.16 15.75 21.49
CA TRP A 120 4.60 14.41 21.26
C TRP A 120 5.20 13.44 22.27
N GLY A 121 4.35 12.82 23.08
CA GLY A 121 4.72 11.76 24.01
C GLY A 121 4.52 10.39 23.40
N GLN A 122 5.46 9.49 23.68
CA GLN A 122 5.46 8.10 23.27
C GLN A 122 5.16 7.19 24.45
N PHE A 123 4.27 6.22 24.24
CA PHE A 123 3.89 5.21 25.23
C PHE A 123 3.81 3.83 24.57
N VAL A 124 4.22 2.82 25.31
CA VAL A 124 3.99 1.41 24.97
C VAL A 124 3.16 0.78 26.07
N ASN A 125 2.02 0.19 25.72
CA ASN A 125 1.07 -0.40 26.65
C ASN A 125 0.66 0.58 27.77
N SER A 126 0.38 1.83 27.37
CA SER A 126 0.04 2.97 28.22
C SER A 126 1.15 3.42 29.19
N LYS A 127 2.34 2.88 29.12
CA LYS A 127 3.51 3.32 29.92
C LYS A 127 4.36 4.27 29.08
N PRO A 128 4.82 5.40 29.65
CA PRO A 128 5.72 6.30 28.94
C PRO A 128 7.02 5.59 28.63
N SER A 129 7.50 5.69 27.43
CA SER A 129 8.78 5.13 27.00
C SER A 129 9.93 5.80 27.78
N GLN A 130 10.93 5.03 28.16
CA GLN A 130 12.13 5.52 28.86
C GLN A 130 13.30 5.77 27.90
N VAL A 131 13.14 5.38 26.63
CA VAL A 131 14.12 5.52 25.55
C VAL A 131 13.45 6.12 24.33
N GLY A 132 14.21 6.47 23.33
CA GLY A 132 13.68 7.01 22.09
C GLY A 132 12.88 5.99 21.26
N GLY A 133 12.09 6.51 20.33
CA GLY A 133 11.17 5.70 19.54
C GLY A 133 11.84 4.75 18.55
N CYS A 134 13.10 4.98 18.18
CA CYS A 134 13.89 4.07 17.37
C CYS A 134 14.72 3.07 18.18
N GLN A 135 14.67 3.14 19.52
CA GLN A 135 15.45 2.30 20.43
C GLN A 135 14.58 1.24 21.12
N GLU A 136 13.31 1.50 21.34
CA GLU A 136 12.37 0.57 21.96
C GLU A 136 11.88 -0.46 20.94
N ILE A 137 11.92 -1.76 21.29
CA ILE A 137 11.33 -2.81 20.47
C ILE A 137 9.92 -3.11 20.97
N VAL A 138 8.95 -3.19 20.04
CA VAL A 138 7.58 -3.56 20.32
C VAL A 138 7.26 -4.96 19.81
N GLY A 139 6.40 -5.68 20.54
CA GLY A 139 5.98 -7.04 20.23
C GLY A 139 4.59 -7.13 19.64
N ALA A 140 4.22 -8.34 19.20
CA ALA A 140 2.89 -8.60 18.65
C ALA A 140 1.80 -8.29 19.69
N GLY A 141 0.83 -7.45 19.28
CA GLY A 141 -0.29 -7.05 20.12
C GLY A 141 -0.01 -5.90 21.08
N ASP A 142 1.22 -5.38 21.14
CA ASP A 142 1.51 -4.17 21.91
C ASP A 142 0.70 -2.97 21.39
N GLU A 143 0.30 -2.10 22.31
CA GLU A 143 -0.30 -0.82 21.99
C GLU A 143 0.80 0.26 21.96
N VAL A 144 1.02 0.86 20.80
CA VAL A 144 1.88 2.04 20.61
C VAL A 144 0.99 3.27 20.59
N LEU A 145 1.24 4.20 21.49
CA LEU A 145 0.51 5.46 21.58
C LEU A 145 1.47 6.63 21.37
N TRP A 146 1.17 7.44 20.38
CA TRP A 146 1.72 8.78 20.21
C TRP A 146 0.66 9.81 20.58
N ALA A 147 0.92 10.66 21.57
CA ALA A 147 -0.06 11.62 22.04
C ALA A 147 0.53 13.02 22.18
N PHE A 148 -0.17 14.00 21.61
CA PHE A 148 0.23 15.40 21.69
C PHE A 148 0.03 15.95 23.10
N ASP A 149 1.06 16.63 23.62
CA ASP A 149 1.08 17.25 24.96
C ASP A 149 0.75 16.27 26.11
N ALA A 150 1.08 14.99 25.93
CA ALA A 150 0.67 13.92 26.85
C ALA A 150 1.29 14.04 28.24
N PHE A 151 2.51 14.61 28.36
CA PHE A 151 3.20 14.77 29.65
C PHE A 151 2.63 15.88 30.52
N SER A 152 1.78 16.76 29.97
CA SER A 152 1.00 17.75 30.75
C SER A 152 -0.33 17.16 31.26
N LYS A 153 -0.71 15.96 30.78
CA LYS A 153 -1.98 15.32 31.13
C LYS A 153 -1.86 14.50 32.41
N GLN A 154 -2.96 14.47 33.17
CA GLN A 154 -3.02 13.72 34.44
C GLN A 154 -3.18 12.22 34.21
N HIS A 155 -3.89 11.81 33.14
CA HIS A 155 -4.19 10.41 32.87
C HIS A 155 -4.00 10.08 31.39
N VAL A 156 -3.65 8.83 31.12
CA VAL A 156 -3.78 8.20 29.80
C VAL A 156 -4.99 7.28 29.89
N LEU A 157 -6.15 7.74 29.42
CA LEU A 157 -7.39 6.99 29.59
C LEU A 157 -7.36 5.66 28.84
N ARG A 158 -7.89 4.63 29.49
CA ARG A 158 -8.18 3.34 28.90
C ARG A 158 -9.64 2.98 29.12
N LEU A 159 -10.37 2.74 28.02
CA LEU A 159 -11.77 2.36 28.01
C LEU A 159 -11.91 0.86 27.79
N SER A 160 -12.75 0.23 28.58
CA SER A 160 -13.19 -1.16 28.40
C SER A 160 -14.71 -1.26 28.55
N GLY A 161 -15.29 -2.25 27.89
CA GLY A 161 -16.73 -2.47 27.91
C GLY A 161 -17.13 -3.63 27.02
N PRO A 162 -18.44 -3.93 26.90
CA PRO A 162 -18.92 -4.97 26.03
C PRO A 162 -18.70 -4.62 24.55
N THR A 163 -18.57 -5.64 23.73
CA THR A 163 -18.47 -5.50 22.27
C THR A 163 -19.81 -5.59 21.57
N SER A 164 -20.89 -5.99 22.29
CA SER A 164 -22.25 -6.07 21.76
C SER A 164 -23.30 -5.69 22.79
N ALA A 165 -24.42 -5.19 22.30
CA ALA A 165 -25.62 -4.92 23.05
C ALA A 165 -26.85 -5.04 22.13
N THR A 166 -28.06 -5.13 22.70
CA THR A 166 -29.30 -4.92 21.94
C THR A 166 -29.75 -3.46 22.04
N THR A 167 -30.57 -3.01 21.08
CA THR A 167 -31.13 -1.65 21.10
C THR A 167 -31.88 -1.39 22.41
N GLY A 168 -31.56 -0.26 23.06
CA GLY A 168 -32.12 0.14 24.36
C GLY A 168 -31.54 -0.58 25.56
N GLN A 169 -30.66 -1.55 25.39
CA GLN A 169 -29.97 -2.20 26.50
C GLN A 169 -28.97 -1.21 27.14
N VAL A 170 -28.93 -1.21 28.47
CA VAL A 170 -27.92 -0.46 29.21
C VAL A 170 -26.56 -1.12 29.03
N VAL A 171 -25.61 -0.31 28.54
CA VAL A 171 -24.22 -0.65 28.35
C VAL A 171 -23.42 -0.08 29.48
N ASP A 172 -22.69 -0.89 30.21
CA ASP A 172 -21.77 -0.48 31.28
C ASP A 172 -20.33 -0.51 30.73
N VAL A 173 -19.62 0.59 30.91
CA VAL A 173 -18.23 0.73 30.50
C VAL A 173 -17.37 1.21 31.65
N THR A 174 -16.09 0.88 31.63
CA THR A 174 -15.15 1.25 32.67
C THR A 174 -14.01 2.08 32.07
N VAL A 175 -13.69 3.19 32.69
CA VAL A 175 -12.55 4.06 32.36
C VAL A 175 -11.53 4.01 33.49
N VAL A 176 -10.32 3.65 33.16
CA VAL A 176 -9.17 3.63 34.09
C VAL A 176 -8.02 4.45 33.54
N ASP A 177 -7.12 4.84 34.40
CA ASP A 177 -5.80 5.29 33.97
C ASP A 177 -4.99 4.08 33.48
N GLY A 178 -4.59 4.10 32.23
CA GLY A 178 -3.80 3.03 31.63
C GLY A 178 -2.41 2.87 32.26
N GLN A 179 -1.94 3.89 32.98
CA GLN A 179 -0.62 3.86 33.60
C GLN A 179 -0.59 3.02 34.88
N ASP A 180 -1.63 3.06 35.69
CA ASP A 180 -1.69 2.37 36.99
C ASP A 180 -2.95 1.52 37.23
N GLY A 181 -3.94 1.64 36.34
CA GLY A 181 -5.19 0.91 36.43
C GLY A 181 -6.21 1.54 37.39
N SER A 182 -5.93 2.71 37.98
CA SER A 182 -6.86 3.39 38.89
C SER A 182 -8.10 3.86 38.14
N PRO A 183 -9.30 3.80 38.77
CA PRO A 183 -10.52 4.30 38.16
C PRO A 183 -10.46 5.80 37.95
N VAL A 184 -10.96 6.29 36.81
CA VAL A 184 -10.98 7.72 36.49
C VAL A 184 -12.43 8.23 36.55
N ALA A 185 -12.69 9.12 37.50
CA ALA A 185 -13.97 9.80 37.64
C ALA A 185 -14.11 10.97 36.65
N ALA A 186 -15.36 11.34 36.34
CA ALA A 186 -15.69 12.46 35.47
C ALA A 186 -15.06 12.40 34.05
N ALA A 187 -14.76 11.22 33.58
CA ALA A 187 -14.47 11.01 32.16
C ALA A 187 -15.81 10.89 31.40
N GLU A 188 -15.92 11.58 30.28
CA GLU A 188 -17.12 11.55 29.44
C GLU A 188 -17.07 10.38 28.48
N VAL A 189 -18.16 9.58 28.45
CA VAL A 189 -18.40 8.52 27.48
C VAL A 189 -19.81 8.67 26.93
N ARG A 190 -19.94 9.09 25.67
CA ARG A 190 -21.24 9.34 25.01
C ARG A 190 -22.21 10.27 25.76
N GLY A 191 -21.65 11.31 26.41
CA GLY A 191 -22.43 12.29 27.16
C GLY A 191 -22.66 11.92 28.62
N GLU A 192 -22.31 10.70 29.04
CA GLU A 192 -22.37 10.26 30.43
C GLU A 192 -21.00 10.40 31.10
N LEU A 193 -20.98 10.78 32.37
CA LEU A 193 -19.75 10.93 33.15
C LEU A 193 -19.51 9.69 34.03
N THR A 194 -18.26 9.24 34.07
CA THR A 194 -17.88 8.15 34.97
C THR A 194 -17.98 8.56 36.44
N GLY A 195 -18.46 7.63 37.27
CA GLY A 195 -18.42 7.75 38.73
C GLY A 195 -17.01 7.65 39.31
N THR A 196 -16.91 7.72 40.65
CA THR A 196 -15.63 7.56 41.37
C THR A 196 -15.02 6.14 41.22
N ASP A 197 -15.81 5.19 40.80
CA ASP A 197 -15.42 3.82 40.46
C ASP A 197 -14.98 3.63 38.99
N GLY A 198 -15.01 4.70 38.20
CA GLY A 198 -14.67 4.70 36.78
C GLY A 198 -15.75 4.19 35.86
N HIS A 199 -16.96 3.86 36.34
CA HIS A 199 -18.06 3.34 35.54
C HIS A 199 -18.94 4.44 34.96
N ALA A 200 -19.39 4.22 33.72
CA ALA A 200 -20.44 4.99 33.07
C ALA A 200 -21.44 4.07 32.37
N GLN A 201 -22.71 4.46 32.38
CA GLN A 201 -23.79 3.67 31.79
C GLN A 201 -24.59 4.50 30.80
N PHE A 202 -24.83 3.95 29.63
CA PHE A 202 -25.64 4.57 28.58
C PHE A 202 -26.44 3.50 27.81
N ALA A 203 -27.39 3.94 27.01
CA ALA A 203 -28.13 3.06 26.10
C ALA A 203 -28.12 3.63 24.67
N ILE A 204 -28.16 2.75 23.67
CA ILE A 204 -28.23 3.12 22.26
C ILE A 204 -29.53 2.59 21.68
N GLY A 205 -30.35 3.51 21.15
CA GLY A 205 -31.68 3.17 20.62
C GLY A 205 -31.68 2.71 19.15
N GLU A 206 -30.61 2.95 18.41
CA GLU A 206 -30.52 2.62 16.99
C GLU A 206 -29.54 1.46 16.78
N PRO A 207 -29.83 0.50 15.90
CA PRO A 207 -28.90 -0.57 15.58
C PRO A 207 -27.72 -0.03 14.77
N GLY A 208 -26.52 -0.59 14.97
CA GLY A 208 -25.31 -0.19 14.25
C GLY A 208 -24.03 -0.54 14.99
N VAL A 209 -22.89 -0.25 14.35
CA VAL A 209 -21.57 -0.38 14.96
C VAL A 209 -21.10 1.00 15.39
N TYR A 210 -20.78 1.14 16.66
CA TYR A 210 -20.39 2.40 17.29
C TYR A 210 -18.93 2.32 17.77
N SER A 211 -18.11 3.27 17.34
CA SER A 211 -16.79 3.49 17.91
C SER A 211 -16.95 4.44 19.12
N ILE A 212 -16.60 3.96 20.28
CA ILE A 212 -16.80 4.67 21.55
C ILE A 212 -15.46 4.93 22.20
N LYS A 213 -15.24 6.17 22.63
CA LYS A 213 -14.05 6.61 23.38
C LYS A 213 -14.46 7.34 24.64
N ALA A 214 -13.57 7.35 25.61
CA ALA A 214 -13.65 8.21 26.78
C ALA A 214 -12.78 9.46 26.58
N THR A 215 -13.28 10.61 27.02
CA THR A 215 -12.59 11.89 26.97
C THR A 215 -12.63 12.58 28.33
N ARG A 216 -11.57 13.34 28.65
CA ARG A 216 -11.49 14.25 29.79
C ARG A 216 -10.48 15.34 29.45
N ALA A 217 -10.75 16.57 29.83
CA ALA A 217 -9.96 17.73 29.36
C ALA A 217 -8.47 17.70 29.76
N ASP A 218 -8.18 17.13 30.92
CA ASP A 218 -6.83 16.97 31.46
C ASP A 218 -6.19 15.62 31.19
N SER A 219 -6.73 14.88 30.24
CA SER A 219 -6.31 13.51 29.97
C SER A 219 -6.07 13.27 28.47
N VAL A 220 -5.24 12.29 28.15
CA VAL A 220 -5.17 11.70 26.80
C VAL A 220 -6.42 10.85 26.60
N ARG A 221 -7.12 11.02 25.47
CA ARG A 221 -8.31 10.23 25.11
C ARG A 221 -8.02 8.74 25.15
N SER A 222 -9.04 7.94 25.47
CA SER A 222 -8.89 6.49 25.54
C SER A 222 -8.68 5.83 24.16
N ASN A 223 -8.36 4.56 24.18
CA ASN A 223 -8.61 3.69 23.03
C ASN A 223 -10.12 3.68 22.69
N ALA A 224 -10.43 3.41 21.42
CA ALA A 224 -11.79 3.14 20.99
C ALA A 224 -12.18 1.69 21.35
N ILE A 225 -13.42 1.49 21.79
CA ILE A 225 -14.08 0.20 21.77
C ILE A 225 -15.12 0.18 20.63
N SER A 226 -15.21 -0.95 19.93
CA SER A 226 -16.25 -1.17 18.94
C SER A 226 -17.41 -1.88 19.61
N LEU A 227 -18.55 -1.19 19.70
CA LEU A 227 -19.81 -1.75 20.23
C LEU A 227 -20.79 -1.97 19.09
N CYS A 228 -21.18 -3.21 18.89
CA CYS A 228 -22.26 -3.54 17.98
C CYS A 228 -23.60 -3.57 18.72
N VAL A 229 -24.58 -2.84 18.21
CA VAL A 229 -25.94 -2.77 18.75
C VAL A 229 -26.92 -3.40 17.76
N ASP A 230 -27.56 -4.48 18.16
CA ASP A 230 -28.51 -5.24 17.33
C ASP A 230 -29.97 -4.94 17.68
N PRO A 231 -30.92 -5.08 16.72
CA PRO A 231 -32.34 -5.17 17.04
C PRO A 231 -32.62 -6.41 17.92
N PRO A 232 -33.63 -6.39 18.78
CA PRO A 232 -33.91 -7.48 19.74
C PRO A 232 -34.18 -8.88 19.14
N ALA A 233 -34.33 -9.00 17.85
CA ALA A 233 -34.63 -10.25 17.14
C ALA A 233 -33.63 -10.61 16.04
N ALA A 234 -32.49 -9.89 15.96
CA ALA A 234 -31.45 -10.15 14.96
C ALA A 234 -30.42 -11.14 15.52
N GLU A 235 -29.75 -11.86 14.62
CA GLU A 235 -28.52 -12.57 14.96
C GLU A 235 -27.50 -11.54 15.53
N PRO A 236 -26.86 -11.87 16.66
CA PRO A 236 -25.94 -10.91 17.30
C PRO A 236 -24.83 -10.49 16.37
N CYS A 237 -24.50 -9.21 16.30
CA CYS A 237 -23.32 -8.74 15.61
C CYS A 237 -22.00 -9.10 16.31
N THR A 238 -22.06 -9.72 17.47
CA THR A 238 -20.90 -10.40 18.03
C THR A 238 -20.65 -11.64 17.24
N SER A 239 -19.95 -11.47 16.19
CA SER A 239 -19.56 -12.60 15.40
C SER A 239 -18.62 -13.49 16.19
N SER A 240 -19.08 -14.68 16.46
CA SER A 240 -18.21 -15.85 16.48
C SER A 240 -17.46 -15.99 15.14
N ASP A 241 -17.72 -15.11 14.20
CA ASP A 241 -17.08 -15.06 12.90
C ASP A 241 -15.57 -14.76 13.06
N ARG A 242 -14.78 -15.78 12.75
CA ARG A 242 -13.33 -15.72 12.68
C ARG A 242 -12.84 -15.98 11.27
N THR A 243 -13.75 -15.98 10.31
CA THR A 243 -13.48 -16.26 8.92
C THR A 243 -13.20 -14.95 8.21
N ALA A 244 -12.01 -14.80 7.67
CA ALA A 244 -11.69 -13.64 6.87
C ALA A 244 -12.47 -13.66 5.55
N PRO A 245 -12.91 -12.51 5.03
CA PRO A 245 -13.55 -12.44 3.73
C PRO A 245 -12.60 -12.88 2.62
N THR A 246 -13.15 -13.37 1.51
CA THR A 246 -12.43 -13.59 0.27
C THR A 246 -12.60 -12.38 -0.63
N VAL A 247 -11.51 -11.88 -1.21
CA VAL A 247 -11.53 -10.70 -2.07
C VAL A 247 -10.98 -11.01 -3.46
N THR A 248 -11.51 -10.35 -4.46
CA THR A 248 -11.00 -10.38 -5.84
C THR A 248 -10.83 -8.96 -6.35
N ILE A 249 -9.88 -8.79 -7.28
CA ILE A 249 -9.61 -7.51 -7.95
C ILE A 249 -9.54 -7.75 -9.46
N ASP A 250 -10.07 -6.82 -10.22
CA ASP A 250 -10.04 -6.82 -11.68
C ASP A 250 -9.45 -5.49 -12.19
N ALA A 251 -8.47 -5.61 -13.07
CA ALA A 251 -7.89 -4.49 -13.78
C ALA A 251 -7.53 -4.96 -15.21
N PRO A 252 -7.65 -4.10 -16.23
CA PRO A 252 -7.33 -4.49 -17.60
C PRO A 252 -5.84 -4.85 -17.71
N ALA A 253 -5.50 -5.96 -18.31
CA ALA A 253 -4.09 -6.34 -18.52
C ALA A 253 -3.31 -5.26 -19.29
N LEU A 254 -4.00 -4.60 -20.23
CA LEU A 254 -3.51 -3.42 -20.94
C LEU A 254 -4.51 -2.28 -20.75
N ALA A 255 -4.04 -1.08 -20.40
CA ALA A 255 -4.89 0.11 -20.28
C ALA A 255 -5.57 0.44 -21.62
N SER A 256 -4.96 0.06 -22.75
CA SER A 256 -5.58 0.17 -24.08
C SER A 256 -6.89 -0.59 -24.23
N ASP A 257 -7.15 -1.63 -23.44
CA ASP A 257 -8.41 -2.37 -23.47
C ASP A 257 -9.59 -1.48 -23.00
N SER A 258 -9.33 -0.57 -22.09
CA SER A 258 -10.27 0.49 -21.68
C SER A 258 -10.29 1.70 -22.62
N GLY A 259 -9.38 1.75 -23.60
CA GLY A 259 -9.28 2.82 -24.59
C GLY A 259 -8.61 4.10 -24.09
N SER A 260 -8.04 4.10 -22.89
CA SER A 260 -7.43 5.28 -22.28
C SER A 260 -6.38 4.90 -21.26
N GLU A 261 -5.44 5.80 -20.99
CA GLU A 261 -4.52 5.75 -19.86
C GLU A 261 -5.27 5.81 -18.51
N ARG A 262 -6.51 6.28 -18.51
CA ARG A 262 -7.41 6.26 -17.36
C ARG A 262 -8.37 5.07 -17.46
N PHE A 263 -8.15 4.07 -16.64
CA PHE A 263 -8.90 2.82 -16.65
C PHE A 263 -9.52 2.50 -15.27
N PRO A 264 -10.61 1.70 -15.25
CA PRO A 264 -11.17 1.24 -14.00
C PRO A 264 -10.31 0.13 -13.38
N VAL A 265 -10.15 0.18 -12.08
CA VAL A 265 -9.75 -0.95 -11.24
C VAL A 265 -10.95 -1.22 -10.34
N SER A 266 -11.43 -2.45 -10.30
CA SER A 266 -12.61 -2.83 -9.53
C SER A 266 -12.31 -4.04 -8.65
N TRP A 267 -13.03 -4.16 -7.53
CA TRP A 267 -12.86 -5.25 -6.59
C TRP A 267 -14.21 -5.63 -5.98
N GLN A 268 -14.25 -6.83 -5.46
CA GLN A 268 -15.38 -7.32 -4.72
C GLN A 268 -14.92 -8.34 -3.68
N ALA A 269 -15.66 -8.45 -2.58
CA ALA A 269 -15.38 -9.45 -1.58
C ALA A 269 -16.67 -10.15 -1.14
N SER A 270 -16.52 -11.35 -0.63
CA SER A 270 -17.56 -12.14 -0.03
C SER A 270 -17.07 -12.71 1.30
N ASP A 271 -17.90 -12.60 2.30
CA ASP A 271 -17.64 -13.09 3.65
C ASP A 271 -18.34 -14.42 3.95
N GLY A 272 -18.93 -15.03 2.92
CA GLY A 272 -19.68 -16.27 3.06
C GLY A 272 -21.06 -16.09 3.68
N PRO A 273 -21.84 -17.18 3.73
CA PRO A 273 -23.22 -17.13 4.25
C PRO A 273 -23.30 -16.92 5.77
N ASP A 274 -22.29 -17.35 6.52
CA ASP A 274 -22.20 -17.26 7.98
C ASP A 274 -21.25 -16.15 8.45
N GLY A 275 -20.72 -15.35 7.52
CA GLY A 275 -19.80 -14.26 7.80
C GLY A 275 -20.50 -13.00 8.31
N SER A 276 -19.75 -12.15 9.01
CA SER A 276 -20.24 -10.88 9.58
C SER A 276 -20.53 -9.80 8.52
N GLY A 277 -20.07 -10.03 7.30
CA GLY A 277 -20.25 -9.15 6.14
C GLY A 277 -19.13 -8.12 5.97
N VAL A 278 -18.73 -7.92 4.71
CA VAL A 278 -17.64 -7.00 4.33
C VAL A 278 -18.00 -5.55 4.66
N THR A 279 -17.10 -4.82 5.28
CA THR A 279 -17.28 -3.41 5.67
C THR A 279 -16.45 -2.44 4.86
N THR A 280 -15.16 -2.73 4.65
CA THR A 280 -14.22 -1.81 4.01
C THR A 280 -13.17 -2.54 3.17
N TYR A 281 -12.53 -1.76 2.31
CA TYR A 281 -11.42 -2.21 1.48
C TYR A 281 -10.22 -1.27 1.64
N ASP A 282 -9.03 -1.87 1.63
CA ASP A 282 -7.76 -1.18 1.51
C ASP A 282 -7.15 -1.57 0.16
N VAL A 283 -6.83 -0.58 -0.66
CA VAL A 283 -6.29 -0.79 -2.01
C VAL A 283 -4.98 -0.05 -2.15
N GLU A 284 -3.98 -0.75 -2.65
CA GLU A 284 -2.65 -0.23 -2.86
C GLU A 284 -2.19 -0.46 -4.29
N VAL A 285 -1.20 0.31 -4.71
CA VAL A 285 -0.59 0.22 -6.03
C VAL A 285 0.92 0.31 -5.93
N ARG A 286 1.62 -0.44 -6.77
CA ARG A 286 3.07 -0.28 -6.98
C ARG A 286 3.44 -0.29 -8.46
N ARG A 287 4.65 0.19 -8.75
CA ARG A 287 5.25 0.13 -10.08
C ARG A 287 5.96 -1.21 -10.25
N LEU A 288 5.65 -1.94 -11.32
CA LEU A 288 6.36 -3.19 -11.68
C LEU A 288 7.59 -2.93 -12.55
N ASP A 289 7.62 -1.81 -13.25
CA ASP A 289 8.74 -1.40 -14.11
C ASP A 289 9.85 -0.66 -13.34
N VAL A 290 9.70 -0.50 -12.02
CA VAL A 290 10.70 0.05 -11.10
C VAL A 290 11.09 -1.07 -10.13
N PRO A 291 12.35 -1.52 -10.12
CA PRO A 291 12.81 -2.53 -9.17
C PRO A 291 12.51 -2.09 -7.73
N ASP A 292 12.05 -3.04 -6.91
CA ASP A 292 11.77 -2.84 -5.48
C ASP A 292 10.85 -1.65 -5.14
N ALA A 293 9.99 -1.26 -6.10
CA ALA A 293 9.04 -0.18 -5.85
C ALA A 293 8.11 -0.53 -4.68
N PRO A 294 8.00 0.34 -3.66
CA PRO A 294 7.13 0.10 -2.53
C PRO A 294 5.66 0.17 -2.94
N TRP A 295 4.82 -0.54 -2.17
CA TRP A 295 3.39 -0.36 -2.22
C TRP A 295 3.02 1.03 -1.73
N LYS A 296 2.08 1.67 -2.41
CA LYS A 296 1.54 2.98 -2.05
C LYS A 296 0.04 2.87 -1.89
N PRO A 297 -0.54 3.44 -0.81
CA PRO A 297 -1.99 3.49 -0.68
C PRO A 297 -2.61 4.18 -1.90
N LEU A 298 -3.62 3.55 -2.47
CA LEU A 298 -4.49 4.14 -3.49
C LEU A 298 -5.77 4.68 -2.82
N VAL A 299 -6.37 3.88 -1.96
CA VAL A 299 -7.49 4.25 -1.12
C VAL A 299 -7.57 3.29 0.08
N GLY A 300 -7.79 3.82 1.30
CA GLY A 300 -7.91 3.03 2.52
C GLY A 300 -9.29 3.18 3.17
N GLY A 301 -9.77 2.11 3.83
CA GLY A 301 -11.04 2.09 4.56
C GLY A 301 -12.27 2.41 3.70
N THR A 302 -12.20 2.23 2.39
CA THR A 302 -13.28 2.60 1.48
C THR A 302 -14.40 1.56 1.45
N ARG A 303 -15.62 2.02 1.17
CA ARG A 303 -16.77 1.16 0.81
C ARG A 303 -17.00 1.10 -0.70
N GLU A 304 -16.30 1.91 -1.46
CA GLU A 304 -16.34 1.87 -2.92
C GLU A 304 -15.74 0.55 -3.41
N VAL A 305 -16.27 0.06 -4.51
CA VAL A 305 -15.84 -1.20 -5.14
C VAL A 305 -15.09 -0.98 -6.45
N SER A 306 -14.73 0.25 -6.75
CA SER A 306 -13.97 0.60 -7.95
C SER A 306 -13.27 1.94 -7.80
N TRP A 307 -12.17 2.09 -8.55
CA TRP A 307 -11.39 3.31 -8.65
C TRP A 307 -11.00 3.57 -10.09
N ARG A 308 -10.98 4.83 -10.49
CA ARG A 308 -10.50 5.22 -11.81
C ARG A 308 -9.05 5.68 -11.73
N PHE A 309 -8.14 4.79 -12.09
CA PHE A 309 -6.70 5.03 -12.02
C PHE A 309 -6.18 5.71 -13.28
N GLY A 310 -5.30 6.71 -13.13
CA GLY A 310 -4.57 7.35 -14.22
C GLY A 310 -3.13 6.86 -14.24
N GLY A 311 -2.80 6.07 -15.27
CA GLY A 311 -1.45 5.54 -15.42
C GLY A 311 -0.52 6.47 -16.21
N ILE A 312 0.78 6.22 -16.10
CA ILE A 312 1.81 6.92 -16.88
C ILE A 312 2.15 6.07 -18.11
N PRO A 313 2.20 6.62 -19.32
CA PRO A 313 2.60 5.90 -20.52
C PRO A 313 3.93 5.15 -20.35
N GLY A 314 3.99 3.91 -20.77
CA GLY A 314 5.15 3.04 -20.67
C GLY A 314 5.35 2.40 -19.30
N ALA A 315 4.51 2.68 -18.32
CA ALA A 315 4.59 2.11 -16.98
C ALA A 315 3.78 0.82 -16.83
N ALA A 316 4.22 -0.05 -15.93
CA ALA A 316 3.48 -1.21 -15.46
C ALA A 316 3.14 -1.06 -13.99
N TYR A 317 1.93 -1.45 -13.62
CA TYR A 317 1.39 -1.33 -12.27
C TYR A 317 0.89 -2.67 -11.77
N GLU A 318 1.01 -2.89 -10.48
CA GLU A 318 0.30 -3.92 -9.76
C GLU A 318 -0.57 -3.27 -8.69
N PHE A 319 -1.82 -3.68 -8.63
CA PHE A 319 -2.78 -3.29 -7.61
C PHE A 319 -2.97 -4.46 -6.68
N ARG A 320 -3.12 -4.21 -5.39
CA ARG A 320 -3.58 -5.21 -4.44
C ARG A 320 -4.71 -4.64 -3.61
N VAL A 321 -5.62 -5.53 -3.19
CA VAL A 321 -6.76 -5.18 -2.35
C VAL A 321 -6.85 -6.16 -1.21
N GLN A 322 -7.21 -5.68 -0.03
CA GLN A 322 -7.65 -6.45 1.12
C GLN A 322 -9.02 -5.97 1.54
N ALA A 323 -9.86 -6.87 2.02
CA ALA A 323 -11.19 -6.58 2.54
C ALA A 323 -11.23 -6.85 4.04
N ARG A 324 -11.94 -6.01 4.77
CA ARG A 324 -12.20 -6.18 6.19
C ARG A 324 -13.71 -6.41 6.39
N ASP A 325 -14.06 -7.40 7.19
CA ASP A 325 -15.43 -7.67 7.58
C ASP A 325 -15.85 -6.86 8.84
N ARG A 326 -17.08 -7.08 9.31
CA ARG A 326 -17.62 -6.41 10.49
C ARG A 326 -17.02 -6.97 11.78
N ALA A 327 -16.51 -8.20 11.77
CA ALA A 327 -15.80 -8.84 12.88
C ALA A 327 -14.31 -8.45 12.94
N ALA A 328 -13.87 -7.54 12.06
CA ALA A 328 -12.51 -7.07 11.89
C ALA A 328 -11.51 -8.12 11.34
N ASN A 329 -11.99 -9.25 10.82
CA ASN A 329 -11.11 -10.17 10.11
C ASN A 329 -10.68 -9.55 8.79
N LEU A 330 -9.39 -9.71 8.46
CA LEU A 330 -8.78 -9.16 7.26
C LEU A 330 -8.54 -10.27 6.24
N SER A 331 -8.95 -10.05 4.99
CA SER A 331 -8.71 -10.99 3.89
C SER A 331 -7.22 -11.12 3.57
N GLY A 332 -6.83 -12.24 2.99
CA GLY A 332 -5.61 -12.30 2.20
C GLY A 332 -5.66 -11.26 1.05
N PRO A 333 -4.50 -10.74 0.59
CA PRO A 333 -4.48 -9.79 -0.52
C PRO A 333 -4.80 -10.50 -1.84
N ALA A 334 -5.59 -9.84 -2.71
CA ALA A 334 -5.72 -10.19 -4.11
C ALA A 334 -5.02 -9.15 -4.97
N SER A 335 -4.38 -9.56 -6.07
CA SER A 335 -3.61 -8.66 -6.93
C SER A 335 -4.01 -8.77 -8.39
N ALA A 336 -3.87 -7.65 -9.13
CA ALA A 336 -4.03 -7.56 -10.58
C ALA A 336 -3.02 -6.58 -11.17
N GLY A 337 -2.47 -6.92 -12.34
CA GLY A 337 -1.49 -6.09 -13.03
C GLY A 337 -2.06 -5.39 -14.25
N THR A 338 -1.57 -4.18 -14.55
CA THR A 338 -1.91 -3.40 -15.74
C THR A 338 -0.67 -2.75 -16.34
N VAL A 339 -0.54 -2.84 -17.66
CA VAL A 339 0.47 -2.10 -18.41
C VAL A 339 -0.19 -0.93 -19.13
N VAL A 340 0.38 0.26 -19.01
CA VAL A 340 -0.05 1.45 -19.73
C VAL A 340 0.84 1.62 -20.96
N PRO A 341 0.33 1.44 -22.18
CA PRO A 341 1.15 1.55 -23.37
C PRO A 341 1.54 2.99 -23.68
N PHE A 342 2.62 3.17 -24.41
CA PHE A 342 2.94 4.42 -25.08
C PHE A 342 1.91 4.64 -26.19
N ASP A 343 1.14 5.71 -26.15
CA ASP A 343 0.20 6.11 -27.19
C ASP A 343 0.91 6.47 -28.50
N ASP A 344 0.19 6.46 -29.60
CA ASP A 344 0.75 6.83 -30.92
C ASP A 344 1.19 8.30 -31.01
N LEU A 345 0.76 9.15 -30.09
CA LEU A 345 1.17 10.55 -29.93
C LEU A 345 2.21 10.75 -28.81
N ASP A 346 2.58 9.71 -28.08
CA ASP A 346 3.55 9.84 -27.01
C ASP A 346 4.91 10.34 -27.55
N PRO A 347 5.52 11.37 -26.93
CA PRO A 347 6.79 11.92 -27.37
C PRO A 347 7.97 10.92 -27.37
N ALA A 348 7.88 9.85 -26.57
CA ALA A 348 8.85 8.75 -26.56
C ALA A 348 8.81 7.95 -27.87
N LEU A 349 7.64 7.85 -28.50
CA LEU A 349 7.45 7.18 -29.78
C LEU A 349 7.78 8.14 -30.94
N ARG A 350 9.02 8.15 -31.38
CA ARG A 350 9.53 9.05 -32.43
C ARG A 350 9.11 8.60 -33.83
N LEU A 351 8.18 9.31 -34.42
CA LEU A 351 7.68 9.11 -35.78
C LEU A 351 8.39 10.01 -36.79
N ASP A 352 8.78 9.46 -37.97
CA ASP A 352 9.25 10.29 -39.07
C ASP A 352 8.08 10.97 -39.83
N ARG A 353 8.40 11.85 -40.80
CA ARG A 353 7.40 12.58 -41.61
C ARG A 353 6.51 11.67 -42.49
N GLY A 354 6.83 10.37 -42.52
CA GLY A 354 6.05 9.38 -43.28
C GLY A 354 4.77 8.94 -42.60
N TRP A 355 4.56 9.31 -41.32
CA TRP A 355 3.36 9.02 -40.58
C TRP A 355 2.37 10.16 -40.56
N ARG A 356 1.08 9.85 -40.46
CA ARG A 356 0.00 10.80 -40.34
C ARG A 356 -0.99 10.38 -39.27
N LEU A 357 -1.32 11.31 -38.39
CA LEU A 357 -2.36 11.16 -37.37
C LEU A 357 -3.74 11.02 -38.02
N LEU A 358 -4.54 10.11 -37.50
CA LEU A 358 -5.94 9.91 -37.81
C LEU A 358 -6.77 9.79 -36.54
N ARG A 359 -7.78 10.62 -36.38
CA ARG A 359 -8.73 10.46 -35.26
C ARG A 359 -9.52 9.16 -35.41
N ARG A 360 -9.60 8.39 -34.35
CA ARG A 360 -10.30 7.10 -34.25
C ARG A 360 -10.86 6.93 -32.84
N PRO A 361 -12.08 7.34 -32.53
CA PRO A 361 -12.63 7.29 -31.17
C PRO A 361 -12.59 5.92 -30.50
N ALA A 362 -12.51 4.83 -31.28
CA ALA A 362 -12.39 3.47 -30.76
C ALA A 362 -10.95 3.00 -30.57
N ALA A 363 -9.95 3.81 -30.85
CA ALA A 363 -8.55 3.54 -30.59
C ALA A 363 -8.16 3.97 -29.15
N HIS A 364 -6.96 3.64 -28.73
CA HIS A 364 -6.39 4.16 -27.49
C HIS A 364 -6.23 5.68 -27.60
N GLU A 365 -6.58 6.42 -26.57
CA GLU A 365 -6.62 7.89 -26.57
C GLU A 365 -7.29 8.53 -27.81
N GLY A 366 -8.10 7.75 -28.54
CA GLY A 366 -8.95 8.24 -29.65
C GLY A 366 -8.23 8.53 -30.95
N SER A 367 -6.98 8.07 -31.11
CA SER A 367 -6.21 8.29 -32.34
C SER A 367 -5.42 7.07 -32.81
N VAL A 368 -4.94 7.09 -34.04
CA VAL A 368 -3.94 6.17 -34.59
C VAL A 368 -3.04 6.91 -35.56
N THR A 369 -1.77 6.56 -35.61
CA THR A 369 -0.89 7.01 -36.69
C THR A 369 -0.86 6.01 -37.85
N ARG A 370 -0.94 6.52 -39.08
CA ARG A 370 -0.89 5.73 -40.30
C ARG A 370 0.34 6.05 -41.13
N ALA A 371 1.12 4.98 -41.44
CA ALA A 371 2.21 5.10 -42.41
C ALA A 371 1.66 5.35 -43.83
N ARG A 372 2.13 6.39 -44.48
CA ARG A 372 1.69 6.84 -45.82
C ARG A 372 2.60 6.31 -46.93
N ARG A 373 3.85 5.99 -46.62
CA ARG A 373 4.87 5.61 -47.59
C ARG A 373 5.62 4.37 -47.15
N ARG A 374 6.10 3.60 -48.13
CA ARG A 374 7.09 2.58 -47.85
C ARG A 374 8.34 3.24 -47.29
N GLY A 375 8.91 2.63 -46.21
CA GLY A 375 10.08 3.15 -45.52
C GLY A 375 9.79 4.12 -44.36
N SER A 376 8.51 4.51 -44.12
CA SER A 376 8.14 5.29 -42.92
C SER A 376 8.58 4.56 -41.66
N ARG A 377 9.21 5.29 -40.72
CA ARG A 377 9.85 4.72 -39.53
C ARG A 377 9.25 5.28 -38.25
N ALA A 378 9.07 4.41 -37.26
CA ALA A 378 8.82 4.77 -35.87
C ALA A 378 9.91 4.16 -35.00
N ARG A 379 10.32 4.86 -33.92
CA ARG A 379 11.35 4.39 -32.99
C ARG A 379 10.91 4.67 -31.57
N LEU A 380 11.21 3.72 -30.68
CA LEU A 380 10.97 3.81 -29.25
C LEU A 380 12.16 3.18 -28.52
N SER A 381 12.60 3.81 -27.43
CA SER A 381 13.43 3.13 -26.41
C SER A 381 12.53 2.80 -25.22
N PHE A 382 12.61 1.58 -24.75
CA PHE A 382 11.77 1.10 -23.66
C PHE A 382 12.55 0.14 -22.76
N SER A 383 12.08 -0.08 -21.54
CA SER A 383 12.57 -1.11 -20.63
C SER A 383 11.47 -2.14 -20.41
N GLY A 384 11.85 -3.42 -20.21
CA GLY A 384 10.90 -4.52 -19.99
C GLY A 384 11.33 -5.78 -20.73
N THR A 385 10.82 -6.93 -20.32
CA THR A 385 11.19 -8.24 -20.87
C THR A 385 10.32 -8.69 -22.05
N ARG A 386 9.25 -7.97 -22.33
CA ARG A 386 8.27 -8.26 -23.39
C ARG A 386 7.80 -6.97 -24.07
N LEU A 387 7.40 -7.09 -25.32
CA LEU A 387 6.88 -5.99 -26.15
C LEU A 387 5.58 -6.41 -26.83
N ALA A 388 4.56 -5.56 -26.78
CA ALA A 388 3.35 -5.72 -27.58
C ALA A 388 3.12 -4.49 -28.47
N LEU A 389 2.85 -4.72 -29.76
CA LEU A 389 2.41 -3.67 -30.69
C LEU A 389 0.90 -3.70 -30.81
N ILE A 390 0.25 -2.59 -30.49
CA ILE A 390 -1.19 -2.42 -30.52
C ILE A 390 -1.56 -1.58 -31.74
N GLY A 391 -2.60 -1.98 -32.45
CA GLY A 391 -3.00 -1.24 -33.62
C GLY A 391 -4.26 -1.80 -34.29
N ARG A 392 -4.34 -1.63 -35.59
CA ARG A 392 -5.51 -2.05 -36.35
C ARG A 392 -5.16 -2.90 -37.54
N ARG A 393 -5.78 -4.09 -37.65
CA ARG A 393 -5.80 -4.83 -38.92
C ARG A 393 -6.78 -4.18 -39.88
N LEU A 394 -6.44 -4.19 -41.16
CA LEU A 394 -7.24 -3.62 -42.22
C LEU A 394 -7.47 -4.63 -43.36
N ARG A 395 -8.63 -4.58 -44.04
CA ARG A 395 -8.89 -5.49 -45.18
C ARG A 395 -7.81 -5.45 -46.24
N ARG A 396 -7.19 -4.27 -46.46
CA ARG A 396 -6.06 -4.05 -47.38
C ARG A 396 -4.79 -3.62 -46.59
N GLY A 397 -4.60 -4.11 -45.37
CA GLY A 397 -3.48 -3.74 -44.54
C GLY A 397 -2.14 -4.15 -45.17
N GLY A 398 -1.14 -3.32 -44.92
CA GLY A 398 0.23 -3.48 -45.43
C GLY A 398 1.06 -4.46 -44.61
N ARG A 399 2.37 -4.31 -44.78
CA ARG A 399 3.39 -5.10 -44.07
C ARG A 399 4.25 -4.17 -43.23
N LEU A 400 4.62 -4.63 -42.04
CA LEU A 400 5.47 -3.91 -41.10
C LEU A 400 6.71 -4.77 -40.80
N LEU A 401 7.87 -4.18 -40.79
CA LEU A 401 9.09 -4.74 -40.24
C LEU A 401 9.22 -4.24 -38.80
N VAL A 402 9.32 -5.17 -37.88
CA VAL A 402 9.60 -4.92 -36.46
C VAL A 402 11.04 -5.31 -36.20
N ARG A 403 11.83 -4.41 -35.64
CA ARG A 403 13.22 -4.67 -35.23
C ARG A 403 13.37 -4.28 -33.77
N VAL A 404 13.81 -5.21 -32.94
CA VAL A 404 14.16 -4.99 -31.54
C VAL A 404 15.58 -5.49 -31.33
N ASP A 405 16.49 -4.61 -30.97
CA ASP A 405 17.92 -4.89 -30.69
C ASP A 405 18.62 -5.76 -31.74
N GLY A 406 18.28 -5.55 -33.02
CA GLY A 406 18.84 -6.35 -34.12
C GLY A 406 17.98 -7.52 -34.55
N THR A 407 17.18 -8.11 -33.68
CA THR A 407 16.21 -9.14 -34.04
C THR A 407 15.11 -8.55 -34.93
N THR A 408 14.75 -9.24 -35.99
CA THR A 408 13.89 -8.70 -37.04
C THR A 408 12.74 -9.65 -37.39
N SER A 409 11.51 -9.14 -37.30
CA SER A 409 10.28 -9.84 -37.66
C SER A 409 9.49 -9.09 -38.73
N ARG A 410 8.82 -9.82 -39.63
CA ARG A 410 7.94 -9.23 -40.65
C ARG A 410 6.50 -9.66 -40.36
N ILE A 411 5.62 -8.71 -40.16
CA ILE A 411 4.21 -8.95 -39.90
C ILE A 411 3.32 -8.43 -41.00
N ARG A 412 2.19 -9.13 -41.26
CA ARG A 412 1.15 -8.72 -42.20
C ARG A 412 -0.03 -8.18 -41.39
N LEU A 413 -0.48 -6.96 -41.74
CA LEU A 413 -1.58 -6.28 -41.04
C LEU A 413 -2.91 -6.39 -41.79
N ARG A 414 -3.00 -7.32 -42.74
CA ARG A 414 -4.25 -7.61 -43.45
C ARG A 414 -5.13 -8.51 -42.61
N GLY A 415 -6.41 -8.12 -42.44
CA GLY A 415 -7.39 -8.90 -41.68
C GLY A 415 -8.73 -8.19 -41.56
N LYS A 416 -9.64 -8.78 -40.76
CA LYS A 416 -10.89 -8.13 -40.38
C LYS A 416 -10.55 -6.88 -39.53
N PRO A 417 -11.12 -5.70 -39.84
CA PRO A 417 -10.82 -4.52 -39.07
C PRO A 417 -11.26 -4.66 -37.60
N ARG A 418 -10.30 -4.51 -36.69
CA ARG A 418 -10.53 -4.45 -35.23
C ARG A 418 -9.63 -3.35 -34.66
N HIS A 419 -10.15 -2.57 -33.71
CA HIS A 419 -9.36 -1.60 -32.96
C HIS A 419 -8.67 -2.25 -31.77
N ARG A 420 -7.59 -1.66 -31.30
CA ARG A 420 -6.84 -2.06 -30.13
C ARG A 420 -6.45 -3.54 -30.12
N GLU A 421 -6.13 -4.05 -31.31
CA GLU A 421 -5.71 -5.43 -31.49
C GLU A 421 -4.19 -5.53 -31.29
N VAL A 422 -3.74 -6.53 -30.54
CA VAL A 422 -2.32 -6.87 -30.46
C VAL A 422 -1.90 -7.44 -31.81
N LEU A 423 -1.07 -6.70 -32.52
CA LEU A 423 -0.61 -7.02 -33.87
C LEU A 423 0.62 -7.91 -33.87
N TYR A 424 1.44 -7.79 -32.82
CA TYR A 424 2.69 -8.49 -32.64
C TYR A 424 3.10 -8.49 -31.18
N GLU A 425 3.64 -9.60 -30.72
CA GLU A 425 4.26 -9.75 -29.40
C GLU A 425 5.67 -10.31 -29.56
N LEU A 426 6.53 -9.91 -28.66
CA LEU A 426 7.89 -10.42 -28.52
C LEU A 426 8.19 -10.61 -27.05
N ASP A 427 8.48 -11.83 -26.67
CA ASP A 427 8.86 -12.26 -25.33
C ASP A 427 10.35 -12.56 -25.23
N GLY A 428 10.87 -12.67 -24.02
CA GLY A 428 12.23 -13.14 -23.74
C GLY A 428 13.30 -12.12 -24.06
N LEU A 429 12.97 -10.82 -23.96
CA LEU A 429 13.98 -9.77 -23.94
C LEU A 429 14.74 -9.86 -22.61
N GLY A 430 16.02 -9.53 -22.62
CA GLY A 430 16.83 -9.44 -21.40
C GLY A 430 16.45 -8.22 -20.57
N ASP A 431 16.97 -8.14 -19.34
CA ASP A 431 16.83 -6.93 -18.54
C ASP A 431 17.58 -5.76 -19.21
N GLY A 432 16.98 -4.55 -19.10
CA GLY A 432 17.61 -3.32 -19.56
C GLY A 432 16.79 -2.52 -20.57
N THR A 433 17.47 -1.60 -21.25
CA THR A 433 16.86 -0.72 -22.23
C THR A 433 16.96 -1.31 -23.63
N HIS A 434 15.85 -1.44 -24.31
CA HIS A 434 15.69 -1.96 -25.67
C HIS A 434 15.39 -0.87 -26.68
N ARG A 435 15.72 -1.13 -27.94
CA ARG A 435 15.42 -0.22 -29.04
C ARG A 435 14.51 -0.88 -30.07
N LEU A 436 13.27 -0.36 -30.13
CA LEU A 436 12.32 -0.71 -31.17
C LEU A 436 12.49 0.18 -32.41
N THR A 437 12.48 -0.41 -33.59
CA THR A 437 12.33 0.29 -34.86
C THR A 437 11.27 -0.39 -35.70
N LEU A 438 10.24 0.34 -36.05
CA LEU A 438 9.16 -0.09 -36.97
C LEU A 438 9.40 0.53 -38.34
N ILE A 439 9.27 -0.28 -39.41
CA ILE A 439 9.44 0.19 -40.80
C ILE A 439 8.29 -0.31 -41.66
N ALA A 440 7.50 0.59 -42.23
CA ALA A 440 6.44 0.23 -43.15
C ALA A 440 7.03 -0.31 -44.46
N LEU A 441 6.67 -1.53 -44.85
CA LEU A 441 7.17 -2.21 -46.05
C LEU A 441 6.29 -1.99 -47.29
N GLY A 442 5.14 -1.28 -47.13
CA GLY A 442 4.16 -1.08 -48.17
C GLY A 442 3.22 -2.29 -48.38
N GLY A 443 2.52 -2.33 -49.52
CA GLY A 443 1.48 -3.34 -49.81
C GLY A 443 0.11 -3.00 -49.17
N GLY A 444 -0.03 -1.79 -48.65
CA GLY A 444 -1.23 -1.25 -48.00
C GLY A 444 -0.88 -0.36 -46.81
N PRO A 445 -1.89 0.27 -46.19
CA PRO A 445 -1.70 1.11 -45.02
C PRO A 445 -1.30 0.28 -43.78
N VAL A 446 -0.48 0.89 -42.90
CA VAL A 446 -0.11 0.41 -41.58
C VAL A 446 -0.67 1.41 -40.56
N GLU A 447 -1.52 0.98 -39.65
CA GLU A 447 -2.01 1.79 -38.53
C GLU A 447 -1.39 1.25 -37.23
N LEU A 448 -0.74 2.16 -36.49
CA LEU A 448 -0.21 1.95 -35.16
C LEU A 448 -1.05 2.74 -34.18
N ASP A 449 -1.45 2.12 -33.09
CA ASP A 449 -2.29 2.70 -32.04
C ASP A 449 -1.42 2.99 -30.79
N ALA A 450 -0.75 1.95 -30.30
CA ALA A 450 0.09 2.07 -29.13
C ALA A 450 1.20 1.02 -29.11
N VAL A 451 2.15 1.17 -28.20
CA VAL A 451 3.25 0.21 -27.94
C VAL A 451 3.31 -0.06 -26.44
N ALA A 452 3.14 -1.31 -26.02
CA ALA A 452 3.27 -1.71 -24.61
C ALA A 452 4.65 -2.35 -24.38
N ALA A 453 5.32 -1.91 -23.34
CA ALA A 453 6.47 -2.58 -22.74
C ALA A 453 5.99 -3.29 -21.48
N LEU A 454 6.21 -4.59 -21.40
CA LEU A 454 5.76 -5.41 -20.28
C LEU A 454 6.99 -5.84 -19.46
N PRO A 455 6.91 -5.83 -18.12
CA PRO A 455 7.98 -6.28 -17.24
C PRO A 455 8.31 -7.75 -17.37
#